data_c817dccc29bd1618fa51d01fe2f439cf
#
_entry.id   c817dccc29bd1618fa51d01fe2f439cf
#
_cell.length_a   1.000
_cell.length_b   1.000
_cell.length_c   1.000
_cell.angle_alpha   90.00
_cell.angle_beta   90.00
_cell.angle_gamma   90.00
#
_symmetry.space_group_name_H-M   'P 1'
#
loop_
_entity.id
_entity.type
_entity.pdbx_description
1 polymer ?
#
loop_
_entity_poly.entity_id
_entity_poly.type
_entity_poly.pdbx_seq_one_letter_code
_entity_poly.pdbx_strand_id
1 'polypeptide(L)'
;MRQTVSSFRVERSADPGLLQRLREIQDHSENQFLSEEALEAVAEDFGVSMGFVRGVVTFYSMLSENPRGRHIIRVCESPQCRLAGTGELIAGIKAEIGIDPGQTTPDREFTLEFSSCLGACAEAPALQVDDAIYTQVKQEDLSRILAEVRGVSRASSRRQSPTLLGEPRRLLKDYDQLGSLEEAVSKGAYQGLTRALAEMTPEEVVSAVKDAGLRGRGGAGFPTARKWEFTRKAPGEPKYVVCNADEGEPGTFKDRVLLEGTPHRVIEGMIIAGYAIGALEGYIYIRGEYAEAIKQVENALKEARQANYLGQHILNSSFSFDIHVHRGAGSYVCGEETSLLESMEGKRGIPRLRPPYPASMGLWGKPTVINNVETLANVPEVVREGVDAYRSVGLPASPGTKLYPLSGAVVHAGVVEAPMGATLQQLIFEIGGGVAQGKQFLAALVGGAAGVFLGKDMLDVPLEYDSLASHGAVLGSGAILVLDKDCRVAPLLADILHFFAHESCGQCVPCRVGTVHLVEIMDRFLAGTGTEEDLDLMLDTAQTMKQTSLCPLGQSPYPMLKSALDYFRDQLLAEQIKGGEGRS
;
A
#
# COMPACT_ATOMS: atom_id res chain seq x y z
N MET A 1 -18.25 -44.29 -12.91
CA MET A 1 -19.26 -43.23 -12.65
C MET A 1 -18.51 -41.91 -12.42
N ARG A 2 -18.45 -41.07 -13.43
CA ARG A 2 -17.91 -39.73 -13.34
C ARG A 2 -19.09 -38.82 -13.03
N GLN A 3 -19.20 -38.33 -11.81
CA GLN A 3 -20.12 -37.24 -11.49
C GLN A 3 -19.57 -35.91 -12.04
N THR A 4 -20.28 -35.37 -12.97
CA THR A 4 -20.11 -34.04 -13.51
C THR A 4 -20.29 -33.01 -12.40
N VAL A 5 -19.21 -32.27 -12.10
CA VAL A 5 -19.29 -31.06 -11.28
C VAL A 5 -20.11 -30.04 -12.06
N SER A 6 -21.36 -29.83 -11.62
CA SER A 6 -22.21 -28.80 -12.18
C SER A 6 -21.59 -27.43 -11.90
N SER A 7 -21.40 -26.64 -12.96
CA SER A 7 -20.96 -25.26 -12.92
C SER A 7 -21.98 -24.42 -12.15
N PHE A 8 -21.66 -24.04 -10.91
CA PHE A 8 -22.38 -23.02 -10.18
C PHE A 8 -22.15 -21.66 -10.89
N ARG A 9 -23.12 -21.22 -11.67
CA ARG A 9 -23.25 -19.81 -12.07
C ARG A 9 -23.85 -19.08 -10.88
N VAL A 10 -23.01 -18.42 -10.08
CA VAL A 10 -23.47 -17.39 -9.16
C VAL A 10 -23.72 -16.13 -10.00
N GLU A 11 -24.93 -15.61 -9.95
CA GLU A 11 -25.24 -14.25 -10.42
C GLU A 11 -24.60 -13.28 -9.42
N ARG A 12 -23.45 -12.69 -9.80
CA ARG A 12 -22.46 -12.12 -8.85
C ARG A 12 -22.60 -10.63 -8.58
N SER A 13 -23.67 -9.96 -8.96
CA SER A 13 -23.86 -8.52 -8.72
C SER A 13 -24.34 -8.15 -7.32
N ALA A 14 -24.58 -9.13 -6.43
CA ALA A 14 -25.10 -8.89 -5.09
C ALA A 14 -24.41 -9.72 -3.98
N ASP A 15 -23.48 -10.63 -4.30
CA ASP A 15 -22.79 -11.45 -3.29
C ASP A 15 -21.47 -10.78 -2.90
N PRO A 16 -21.29 -10.36 -1.62
CA PRO A 16 -20.08 -9.66 -1.17
C PRO A 16 -18.80 -10.50 -1.22
N GLY A 17 -18.88 -11.78 -1.56
CA GLY A 17 -17.77 -12.73 -1.52
C GLY A 17 -17.39 -13.16 -0.10
N LEU A 18 -16.69 -14.30 0.02
CA LEU A 18 -16.40 -14.95 1.30
C LEU A 18 -15.66 -14.02 2.28
N LEU A 19 -14.62 -13.31 1.83
CA LEU A 19 -13.82 -12.43 2.69
C LEU A 19 -14.66 -11.25 3.22
N GLN A 20 -15.48 -10.63 2.37
CA GLN A 20 -16.36 -9.53 2.79
C GLN A 20 -17.42 -10.03 3.78
N ARG A 21 -17.97 -11.24 3.55
CA ARG A 21 -18.95 -11.85 4.45
C ARG A 21 -18.36 -12.12 5.84
N LEU A 22 -17.14 -12.65 5.90
CA LEU A 22 -16.43 -12.85 7.17
C LEU A 22 -16.22 -11.51 7.90
N ARG A 23 -15.81 -10.45 7.20
CA ARG A 23 -15.67 -9.12 7.77
C ARG A 23 -16.98 -8.59 8.32
N GLU A 24 -18.07 -8.63 7.53
CA GLU A 24 -19.39 -8.18 7.97
C GLU A 24 -19.85 -8.88 9.26
N ILE A 25 -19.67 -10.20 9.33
CA ILE A 25 -20.03 -10.97 10.54
C ILE A 25 -19.18 -10.51 11.73
N GLN A 26 -17.87 -10.37 11.54
CA GLN A 26 -16.96 -9.93 12.61
C GLN A 26 -17.28 -8.51 13.07
N ASP A 27 -17.50 -7.57 12.15
CA ASP A 27 -17.79 -6.17 12.44
C ASP A 27 -19.13 -6.01 13.22
N HIS A 28 -20.08 -6.94 13.06
CA HIS A 28 -21.34 -6.95 13.77
C HIS A 28 -21.35 -7.83 15.03
N SER A 29 -20.28 -8.58 15.31
CA SER A 29 -20.19 -9.39 16.52
C SER A 29 -19.81 -8.52 17.73
N GLU A 30 -20.40 -8.83 18.89
CA GLU A 30 -20.21 -8.07 20.16
C GLU A 30 -18.73 -7.96 20.57
N ASN A 31 -17.92 -9.00 20.28
CA ASN A 31 -16.51 -9.07 20.66
C ASN A 31 -15.60 -9.10 19.44
N GLN A 32 -16.01 -8.55 18.30
CA GLN A 32 -15.22 -8.37 17.07
C GLN A 32 -14.42 -9.63 16.65
N PHE A 33 -15.06 -10.81 16.71
CA PHE A 33 -14.47 -12.09 16.33
C PHE A 33 -15.47 -12.99 15.60
N LEU A 34 -14.97 -14.05 15.01
CA LEU A 34 -15.72 -15.06 14.26
C LEU A 34 -15.86 -16.32 15.12
N SER A 35 -17.06 -16.58 15.62
CA SER A 35 -17.34 -17.81 16.38
C SER A 35 -17.30 -19.04 15.48
N GLU A 36 -17.20 -20.24 16.08
CA GLU A 36 -17.21 -21.51 15.33
C GLU A 36 -18.50 -21.68 14.53
N GLU A 37 -19.64 -21.33 15.12
CA GLU A 37 -20.96 -21.36 14.46
C GLU A 37 -21.01 -20.39 13.26
N ALA A 38 -20.40 -19.21 13.38
CA ALA A 38 -20.32 -18.25 12.28
C ALA A 38 -19.45 -18.78 11.13
N LEU A 39 -18.34 -19.44 11.45
CA LEU A 39 -17.47 -20.05 10.45
C LEU A 39 -18.13 -21.24 9.75
N GLU A 40 -18.88 -22.07 10.50
CA GLU A 40 -19.67 -23.17 9.95
C GLU A 40 -20.75 -22.66 8.99
N ALA A 41 -21.50 -21.62 9.39
CA ALA A 41 -22.51 -20.99 8.54
C ALA A 41 -21.89 -20.45 7.23
N VAL A 42 -20.75 -19.77 7.30
CA VAL A 42 -20.02 -19.29 6.09
C VAL A 42 -19.55 -20.45 5.23
N ALA A 43 -19.04 -21.52 5.83
CA ALA A 43 -18.61 -22.71 5.08
C ALA A 43 -19.78 -23.36 4.32
N GLU A 44 -20.97 -23.41 4.94
CA GLU A 44 -22.19 -23.93 4.32
C GLU A 44 -22.68 -23.00 3.18
N ASP A 45 -22.81 -21.68 3.47
CA ASP A 45 -23.28 -20.67 2.50
C ASP A 45 -22.45 -20.66 1.22
N PHE A 46 -21.12 -20.79 1.33
CA PHE A 46 -20.20 -20.79 0.20
C PHE A 46 -19.86 -22.17 -0.36
N GLY A 47 -20.36 -23.24 0.24
CA GLY A 47 -20.12 -24.61 -0.20
C GLY A 47 -18.65 -25.02 -0.13
N VAL A 48 -17.90 -24.51 0.86
CA VAL A 48 -16.48 -24.78 1.08
C VAL A 48 -16.26 -25.53 2.39
N SER A 49 -15.07 -26.13 2.57
CA SER A 49 -14.78 -26.82 3.84
C SER A 49 -14.48 -25.81 4.97
N MET A 50 -14.77 -26.20 6.21
CA MET A 50 -14.39 -25.45 7.41
C MET A 50 -12.88 -25.13 7.46
N GLY A 51 -12.04 -26.10 7.06
CA GLY A 51 -10.59 -25.90 6.95
C GLY A 51 -10.18 -24.83 5.94
N PHE A 52 -10.96 -24.66 4.87
CA PHE A 52 -10.76 -23.56 3.91
C PHE A 52 -11.09 -22.21 4.56
N VAL A 53 -12.23 -22.08 5.22
CA VAL A 53 -12.65 -20.83 5.89
C VAL A 53 -11.66 -20.43 6.98
N ARG A 54 -11.27 -21.37 7.86
CA ARG A 54 -10.22 -21.11 8.88
C ARG A 54 -8.89 -20.72 8.26
N GLY A 55 -8.51 -21.33 7.13
CA GLY A 55 -7.31 -20.97 6.40
C GLY A 55 -7.36 -19.54 5.86
N VAL A 56 -8.53 -19.02 5.51
CA VAL A 56 -8.73 -17.61 5.14
C VAL A 56 -8.65 -16.73 6.38
N VAL A 57 -9.36 -17.06 7.46
CA VAL A 57 -9.39 -16.25 8.68
C VAL A 57 -8.00 -16.09 9.29
N THR A 58 -7.24 -17.16 9.42
CA THR A 58 -5.89 -17.14 10.00
C THR A 58 -4.83 -16.49 9.10
N PHE A 59 -5.15 -16.25 7.83
CA PHE A 59 -4.25 -15.57 6.89
C PHE A 59 -4.28 -14.05 7.02
N TYR A 60 -5.44 -13.47 7.32
CA TYR A 60 -5.63 -12.03 7.37
C TYR A 60 -5.58 -11.49 8.81
N SER A 61 -4.64 -10.59 9.09
CA SER A 61 -4.37 -10.09 10.44
C SER A 61 -5.54 -9.31 11.08
N MET A 62 -6.47 -8.79 10.28
CA MET A 62 -7.65 -8.09 10.79
C MET A 62 -8.82 -9.02 11.13
N LEU A 63 -8.75 -10.31 10.78
CA LEU A 63 -9.74 -11.32 11.19
C LEU A 63 -9.27 -12.04 12.47
N SER A 64 -10.23 -12.53 13.28
CA SER A 64 -9.92 -13.24 14.52
C SER A 64 -10.95 -14.31 14.85
N GLU A 65 -10.48 -15.49 15.27
CA GLU A 65 -11.30 -16.53 15.91
C GLU A 65 -11.37 -16.34 17.44
N ASN A 66 -10.57 -15.42 18.00
CA ASN A 66 -10.55 -15.14 19.42
C ASN A 66 -11.34 -13.87 19.74
N PRO A 67 -12.14 -13.86 20.82
CA PRO A 67 -12.84 -12.67 21.26
C PRO A 67 -11.87 -11.51 21.51
N ARG A 68 -12.18 -10.35 20.95
CA ARG A 68 -11.45 -9.09 21.13
C ARG A 68 -12.15 -8.19 22.12
N GLY A 69 -11.51 -7.11 22.50
CA GLY A 69 -12.09 -6.03 23.26
C GLY A 69 -13.05 -5.18 22.42
N ARG A 70 -13.84 -4.34 23.11
CA ARG A 70 -14.71 -3.36 22.46
C ARG A 70 -13.94 -2.43 21.54
N HIS A 71 -12.72 -2.07 21.93
CA HIS A 71 -11.81 -1.20 21.19
C HIS A 71 -10.53 -1.95 20.82
N ILE A 72 -10.08 -1.81 19.59
CA ILE A 72 -8.84 -2.42 19.11
C ILE A 72 -7.81 -1.33 18.91
N ILE A 73 -6.73 -1.40 19.69
CA ILE A 73 -5.57 -0.51 19.56
C ILE A 73 -4.54 -1.20 18.65
N ARG A 74 -4.23 -0.63 17.49
CA ARG A 74 -3.18 -1.11 16.58
C ARG A 74 -2.01 -0.16 16.59
N VAL A 75 -0.85 -0.62 17.04
CA VAL A 75 0.39 0.16 17.05
C VAL A 75 1.18 -0.14 15.77
N CYS A 76 1.60 0.91 15.09
CA CYS A 76 2.36 0.80 13.85
C CYS A 76 3.80 0.34 14.11
N GLU A 77 4.22 -0.75 13.45
CA GLU A 77 5.57 -1.30 13.53
C GLU A 77 6.46 -0.96 12.33
N SER A 78 6.02 -0.07 11.44
CA SER A 78 6.86 0.30 10.30
C SER A 78 8.22 0.85 10.76
N PRO A 79 9.29 0.69 9.96
CA PRO A 79 10.61 1.23 10.28
C PRO A 79 10.58 2.71 10.66
N GLN A 80 9.73 3.51 10.03
CA GLN A 80 9.54 4.94 10.34
C GLN A 80 8.99 5.16 11.76
N CYS A 81 7.99 4.38 12.16
CA CYS A 81 7.40 4.47 13.49
C CYS A 81 8.36 3.92 14.56
N ARG A 82 9.07 2.82 14.26
CA ARG A 82 10.11 2.27 15.15
C ARG A 82 11.22 3.29 15.40
N LEU A 83 11.74 3.94 14.36
CA LEU A 83 12.72 5.02 14.49
C LEU A 83 12.19 6.24 15.28
N ALA A 84 10.88 6.47 15.25
CA ALA A 84 10.23 7.58 15.94
C ALA A 84 9.77 7.27 17.38
N GLY A 85 10.05 6.05 17.92
CA GLY A 85 9.78 5.73 19.33
C GLY A 85 8.58 4.81 19.58
N THR A 86 8.19 3.94 18.63
CA THR A 86 7.12 2.95 18.85
C THR A 86 7.36 2.07 20.09
N GLY A 87 8.62 1.75 20.43
CA GLY A 87 8.94 0.96 21.63
C GLY A 87 8.49 1.64 22.92
N GLU A 88 8.72 2.93 23.04
CA GLU A 88 8.28 3.75 24.18
C GLU A 88 6.75 3.83 24.25
N LEU A 89 6.12 3.94 23.08
CA LEU A 89 4.66 3.98 22.97
C LEU A 89 4.04 2.66 23.46
N ILE A 90 4.57 1.50 23.07
CA ILE A 90 4.14 0.18 23.52
C ILE A 90 4.30 0.05 25.04
N ALA A 91 5.45 0.44 25.59
CA ALA A 91 5.70 0.43 27.02
C ALA A 91 4.70 1.31 27.79
N GLY A 92 4.37 2.48 27.24
CA GLY A 92 3.36 3.37 27.81
C GLY A 92 1.96 2.76 27.78
N ILE A 93 1.53 2.16 26.66
CA ILE A 93 0.22 1.46 26.57
C ILE A 93 0.15 0.33 27.59
N LYS A 94 1.22 -0.48 27.71
CA LYS A 94 1.28 -1.56 28.71
C LYS A 94 1.15 -1.02 30.13
N ALA A 95 1.76 0.11 30.44
CA ALA A 95 1.63 0.74 31.76
C ALA A 95 0.21 1.23 32.05
N GLU A 96 -0.54 1.72 31.04
CA GLU A 96 -1.88 2.26 31.18
C GLU A 96 -2.99 1.17 31.25
N ILE A 97 -2.89 0.11 30.45
CA ILE A 97 -3.95 -0.90 30.32
C ILE A 97 -3.53 -2.32 30.72
N GLY A 98 -2.27 -2.53 31.10
CA GLY A 98 -1.79 -3.77 31.72
C GLY A 98 -1.68 -4.99 30.83
N ILE A 99 -1.64 -4.83 29.50
CA ILE A 99 -1.55 -5.93 28.53
C ILE A 99 -0.39 -5.76 27.56
N ASP A 100 0.12 -6.87 27.05
CA ASP A 100 1.09 -6.92 25.95
C ASP A 100 0.40 -7.01 24.59
N PRO A 101 1.09 -6.69 23.48
CA PRO A 101 0.57 -6.92 22.14
C PRO A 101 0.10 -8.36 21.93
N GLY A 102 -1.04 -8.54 21.27
CA GLY A 102 -1.75 -9.80 21.09
C GLY A 102 -2.71 -10.17 22.25
N GLN A 103 -2.83 -9.33 23.27
CA GLN A 103 -3.69 -9.60 24.41
C GLN A 103 -4.91 -8.67 24.47
N THR A 104 -5.93 -9.13 25.18
CA THR A 104 -7.15 -8.39 25.50
C THR A 104 -7.26 -8.17 27.01
N THR A 105 -7.69 -6.98 27.45
CA THR A 105 -7.90 -6.67 28.87
C THR A 105 -8.94 -7.59 29.49
N PRO A 106 -8.85 -7.91 30.81
CA PRO A 106 -9.80 -8.81 31.49
C PRO A 106 -11.26 -8.35 31.43
N ASP A 107 -11.50 -7.05 31.38
CA ASP A 107 -12.83 -6.43 31.23
C ASP A 107 -13.32 -6.40 29.77
N ARG A 108 -12.49 -6.88 28.82
CA ARG A 108 -12.75 -6.84 27.39
C ARG A 108 -12.99 -5.44 26.84
N GLU A 109 -12.40 -4.42 27.45
CA GLU A 109 -12.49 -3.06 26.91
C GLU A 109 -11.53 -2.86 25.74
N PHE A 110 -10.25 -3.30 25.87
CA PHE A 110 -9.21 -3.10 24.88
C PHE A 110 -8.56 -4.40 24.44
N THR A 111 -8.22 -4.45 23.13
CA THR A 111 -7.27 -5.41 22.58
C THR A 111 -6.09 -4.62 22.00
N LEU A 112 -4.85 -5.04 22.28
CA LEU A 112 -3.65 -4.44 21.72
C LEU A 112 -3.08 -5.33 20.61
N GLU A 113 -2.96 -4.80 19.41
CA GLU A 113 -2.45 -5.49 18.22
C GLU A 113 -1.32 -4.67 17.57
N PHE A 114 -0.51 -5.32 16.76
CA PHE A 114 0.39 -4.65 15.83
C PHE A 114 -0.26 -4.43 14.47
N SER A 115 0.22 -3.39 13.77
CA SER A 115 -0.03 -3.17 12.35
C SER A 115 1.27 -2.91 11.63
N SER A 116 1.51 -3.57 10.50
CA SER A 116 2.74 -3.44 9.71
C SER A 116 2.99 -2.00 9.25
N CYS A 117 1.95 -1.30 8.82
CA CYS A 117 2.02 0.13 8.52
C CYS A 117 0.62 0.74 8.48
N LEU A 118 0.43 1.89 9.13
CA LEU A 118 -0.82 2.66 9.12
C LEU A 118 -0.85 3.77 8.05
N GLY A 119 0.22 3.87 7.22
CA GLY A 119 0.34 4.89 6.19
C GLY A 119 0.44 6.32 6.74
N ALA A 120 0.93 6.52 7.97
CA ALA A 120 1.13 7.82 8.60
C ALA A 120 2.62 8.13 8.83
N CYS A 121 3.49 7.66 7.92
CA CYS A 121 4.94 7.64 8.11
C CYS A 121 5.59 9.03 8.20
N ALA A 122 4.99 10.07 7.60
CA ALA A 122 5.44 11.45 7.76
C ALA A 122 5.16 12.02 9.16
N GLU A 123 4.25 11.40 9.90
CA GLU A 123 3.73 11.85 11.19
C GLU A 123 3.93 10.77 12.26
N ALA A 124 5.02 10.01 12.13
CA ALA A 124 5.38 8.93 13.07
C ALA A 124 5.72 9.49 14.48
N PRO A 125 5.53 8.69 15.56
CA PRO A 125 4.90 7.38 15.58
C PRO A 125 3.37 7.47 15.54
N ALA A 126 2.72 6.39 15.05
CA ALA A 126 1.27 6.34 14.89
C ALA A 126 0.66 5.11 15.54
N LEU A 127 -0.58 5.27 16.04
CA LEU A 127 -1.46 4.19 16.42
C LEU A 127 -2.87 4.41 15.84
N GLN A 128 -3.61 3.33 15.70
CA GLN A 128 -5.01 3.35 15.33
C GLN A 128 -5.84 2.80 16.48
N VAL A 129 -6.92 3.47 16.85
CA VAL A 129 -7.94 2.90 17.75
C VAL A 129 -9.23 2.81 16.96
N ASP A 130 -9.71 1.59 16.76
CA ASP A 130 -10.82 1.28 15.86
C ASP A 130 -10.54 1.84 14.43
N ASP A 131 -11.31 2.84 13.98
CA ASP A 131 -11.12 3.50 12.68
C ASP A 131 -10.32 4.81 12.77
N ALA A 132 -10.01 5.29 13.99
CA ALA A 132 -9.34 6.57 14.18
C ALA A 132 -7.81 6.42 14.24
N ILE A 133 -7.09 7.15 13.39
CA ILE A 133 -5.62 7.20 13.41
C ILE A 133 -5.17 8.40 14.23
N TYR A 134 -4.25 8.15 15.17
CA TYR A 134 -3.55 9.14 15.98
C TYR A 134 -2.08 9.16 15.54
N THR A 135 -1.55 10.36 15.35
CA THR A 135 -0.19 10.56 14.82
C THR A 135 0.66 11.41 15.78
N GLN A 136 1.99 11.29 15.65
CA GLN A 136 2.96 11.96 16.54
C GLN A 136 2.67 11.70 18.02
N VAL A 137 2.21 10.48 18.32
CA VAL A 137 1.74 10.09 19.65
C VAL A 137 2.90 9.93 20.60
N LYS A 138 2.87 10.63 21.72
CA LYS A 138 3.81 10.51 22.81
C LYS A 138 3.18 9.74 23.96
N GLN A 139 4.01 9.22 24.86
CA GLN A 139 3.53 8.52 26.05
C GLN A 139 2.56 9.36 26.88
N GLU A 140 2.78 10.68 26.98
CA GLU A 140 1.92 11.63 27.69
C GLU A 140 0.51 11.78 27.08
N ASP A 141 0.32 11.43 25.81
CA ASP A 141 -0.97 11.48 25.12
C ASP A 141 -1.88 10.29 25.41
N LEU A 142 -1.31 9.16 25.86
CA LEU A 142 -2.02 7.88 25.94
C LEU A 142 -3.24 7.94 26.87
N SER A 143 -3.08 8.45 28.09
CA SER A 143 -4.20 8.58 29.05
C SER A 143 -5.36 9.39 28.47
N ARG A 144 -5.03 10.46 27.70
CA ARG A 144 -6.02 11.30 27.02
C ARG A 144 -6.71 10.54 25.88
N ILE A 145 -5.97 9.83 25.05
CA ILE A 145 -6.51 9.04 23.93
C ILE A 145 -7.45 7.95 24.47
N LEU A 146 -7.03 7.21 25.50
CA LEU A 146 -7.84 6.17 26.11
C LEU A 146 -9.13 6.72 26.76
N ALA A 147 -9.05 7.90 27.41
CA ALA A 147 -10.23 8.57 27.96
C ALA A 147 -11.19 9.06 26.86
N GLU A 148 -10.67 9.51 25.72
CA GLU A 148 -11.48 9.88 24.56
C GLU A 148 -12.24 8.66 24.00
N VAL A 149 -11.56 7.54 23.82
CA VAL A 149 -12.15 6.29 23.30
C VAL A 149 -13.25 5.78 24.25
N ARG A 150 -13.05 5.90 25.55
CA ARG A 150 -14.07 5.59 26.59
C ARG A 150 -15.26 6.54 26.59
N GLY A 151 -15.27 7.58 25.77
CA GLY A 151 -16.31 8.60 25.74
C GLY A 151 -16.30 9.58 26.92
N VAL A 152 -15.21 9.61 27.70
CA VAL A 152 -15.05 10.50 28.89
C VAL A 152 -14.60 11.91 28.49
N SER A 153 -13.92 12.06 27.34
CA SER A 153 -13.45 13.35 26.84
C SER A 153 -13.79 13.56 25.36
N ARG A 154 -13.80 14.83 24.91
CA ARG A 154 -13.99 15.13 23.48
C ARG A 154 -12.67 14.97 22.71
N ALA A 155 -12.75 14.39 21.52
CA ALA A 155 -11.64 14.24 20.60
C ALA A 155 -10.90 15.55 20.33
N SER A 156 -9.59 15.60 20.58
CA SER A 156 -8.78 16.80 20.38
C SER A 156 -7.57 16.63 19.45
N SER A 157 -7.22 15.42 19.02
CA SER A 157 -6.10 15.20 18.09
C SER A 157 -6.33 13.99 17.20
N ARG A 158 -7.27 14.12 16.26
CA ARG A 158 -7.32 13.24 15.09
C ARG A 158 -6.20 13.66 14.13
N ARG A 159 -5.76 12.72 13.31
CA ARG A 159 -4.81 12.95 12.25
C ARG A 159 -5.11 14.24 11.48
N GLN A 160 -4.10 15.09 11.33
CA GLN A 160 -4.16 16.26 10.45
C GLN A 160 -4.08 15.81 8.98
N SER A 161 -4.53 16.67 8.06
CA SER A 161 -4.29 16.46 6.63
C SER A 161 -2.79 16.34 6.38
N PRO A 162 -2.34 15.43 5.49
CA PRO A 162 -0.92 15.26 5.21
C PRO A 162 -0.33 16.57 4.64
N THR A 163 0.91 16.87 5.02
CA THR A 163 1.64 17.98 4.42
C THR A 163 1.91 17.69 2.96
N LEU A 164 1.51 18.60 2.08
CA LEU A 164 1.73 18.53 0.64
C LEU A 164 2.84 19.49 0.25
N LEU A 165 3.83 18.98 -0.49
CA LEU A 165 5.04 19.70 -0.85
C LEU A 165 5.26 19.65 -2.37
N GLY A 166 6.12 20.55 -2.89
CA GLY A 166 6.54 20.58 -4.29
C GLY A 166 5.62 21.34 -5.22
N GLU A 167 6.17 21.69 -6.39
CA GLU A 167 5.51 22.35 -7.52
C GLU A 167 6.17 21.88 -8.83
N PRO A 168 5.48 21.83 -9.97
CA PRO A 168 4.06 22.10 -10.13
C PRO A 168 3.19 20.93 -9.63
N ARG A 169 2.10 21.23 -8.93
CA ARG A 169 1.11 20.21 -8.53
C ARG A 169 0.12 19.97 -9.65
N ARG A 170 -0.03 18.71 -10.04
CA ARG A 170 -1.00 18.26 -11.04
C ARG A 170 -2.05 17.33 -10.44
N LEU A 171 -1.59 16.34 -9.67
CA LEU A 171 -2.47 15.37 -9.00
C LEU A 171 -3.06 15.93 -7.71
N LEU A 172 -2.27 16.72 -6.97
CA LEU A 172 -2.62 17.30 -5.69
C LEU A 172 -3.04 18.77 -5.76
N LYS A 173 -3.22 19.31 -6.97
CA LYS A 173 -3.56 20.72 -7.22
C LYS A 173 -4.79 21.18 -6.44
N ASP A 174 -5.79 20.33 -6.34
CA ASP A 174 -7.10 20.65 -5.79
C ASP A 174 -7.37 19.93 -4.45
N TYR A 175 -6.34 19.39 -3.80
CA TYR A 175 -6.48 18.57 -2.59
C TYR A 175 -7.25 19.28 -1.46
N ASP A 176 -6.94 20.55 -1.19
CA ASP A 176 -7.54 21.29 -0.06
C ASP A 176 -8.98 21.76 -0.30
N GLN A 177 -9.57 21.44 -1.46
CA GLN A 177 -10.81 22.03 -1.93
C GLN A 177 -11.87 20.96 -2.28
N LEU A 178 -11.68 19.73 -1.86
CA LEU A 178 -12.56 18.62 -2.25
C LEU A 178 -13.50 18.24 -1.10
N GLY A 179 -14.62 18.94 -1.04
CA GLY A 179 -15.72 18.58 -0.14
C GLY A 179 -16.85 17.85 -0.86
N SER A 180 -17.07 18.12 -2.16
CA SER A 180 -18.22 17.59 -2.91
C SER A 180 -17.88 17.36 -4.38
N LEU A 181 -18.72 16.54 -5.04
CA LEU A 181 -18.68 16.37 -6.50
C LEU A 181 -18.78 17.72 -7.24
N GLU A 182 -19.62 18.65 -6.76
CA GLU A 182 -19.81 19.95 -7.39
C GLU A 182 -18.50 20.75 -7.41
N GLU A 183 -17.76 20.76 -6.31
CA GLU A 183 -16.43 21.40 -6.23
C GLU A 183 -15.42 20.70 -7.15
N ALA A 184 -15.39 19.37 -7.15
CA ALA A 184 -14.50 18.60 -8.02
C ALA A 184 -14.78 18.90 -9.51
N VAL A 185 -16.06 18.93 -9.93
CA VAL A 185 -16.48 19.23 -11.31
C VAL A 185 -16.14 20.68 -11.68
N SER A 186 -16.32 21.64 -10.78
CA SER A 186 -15.95 23.04 -11.02
C SER A 186 -14.46 23.22 -11.33
N LYS A 187 -13.63 22.28 -10.89
CA LYS A 187 -12.17 22.24 -11.12
C LYS A 187 -11.74 21.30 -12.23
N GLY A 188 -12.69 20.76 -12.97
CA GLY A 188 -12.45 19.98 -14.17
C GLY A 188 -12.44 18.46 -13.99
N ALA A 189 -12.91 17.94 -12.86
CA ALA A 189 -13.17 16.50 -12.74
C ALA A 189 -14.22 16.07 -13.79
N TYR A 190 -14.06 14.86 -14.31
CA TYR A 190 -14.86 14.25 -15.37
C TYR A 190 -14.82 14.93 -16.75
N GLN A 191 -14.00 15.98 -16.95
CA GLN A 191 -13.79 16.56 -18.28
C GLN A 191 -13.03 15.61 -19.21
N GLY A 192 -12.06 14.86 -18.69
CA GLY A 192 -11.36 13.82 -19.43
C GLY A 192 -12.31 12.71 -19.88
N LEU A 193 -13.20 12.27 -18.99
CA LEU A 193 -14.23 11.28 -19.32
C LEU A 193 -15.21 11.82 -20.38
N THR A 194 -15.68 13.06 -20.22
CA THR A 194 -16.58 13.69 -21.19
C THR A 194 -15.94 13.73 -22.58
N ARG A 195 -14.67 14.14 -22.67
CA ARG A 195 -13.92 14.14 -23.92
C ARG A 195 -13.74 12.74 -24.49
N ALA A 196 -13.37 11.76 -23.65
CA ALA A 196 -13.19 10.38 -24.09
C ALA A 196 -14.47 9.81 -24.74
N LEU A 197 -15.63 10.01 -24.11
CA LEU A 197 -16.89 9.46 -24.59
C LEU A 197 -17.47 10.22 -25.81
N ALA A 198 -17.21 11.52 -25.93
CA ALA A 198 -17.77 12.35 -27.01
C ALA A 198 -16.88 12.40 -28.26
N GLU A 199 -15.54 12.35 -28.10
CA GLU A 199 -14.60 12.71 -29.16
C GLU A 199 -13.60 11.60 -29.51
N MET A 200 -13.53 10.51 -28.72
CA MET A 200 -12.48 9.49 -28.88
C MET A 200 -13.08 8.09 -28.96
N THR A 201 -12.51 7.26 -29.80
CA THR A 201 -12.72 5.81 -29.73
C THR A 201 -11.91 5.20 -28.59
N PRO A 202 -12.27 3.99 -28.09
CA PRO A 202 -11.46 3.28 -27.10
C PRO A 202 -10.00 3.09 -27.53
N GLU A 203 -9.73 2.84 -28.79
CA GLU A 203 -8.39 2.70 -29.37
C GLU A 203 -7.59 4.00 -29.29
N GLU A 204 -8.21 5.14 -29.57
CA GLU A 204 -7.58 6.46 -29.46
C GLU A 204 -7.24 6.81 -28.01
N VAL A 205 -8.09 6.41 -27.04
CA VAL A 205 -7.77 6.57 -25.60
C VAL A 205 -6.53 5.74 -25.23
N VAL A 206 -6.46 4.47 -25.65
CA VAL A 206 -5.27 3.63 -25.44
C VAL A 206 -4.02 4.26 -26.09
N SER A 207 -4.17 4.79 -27.31
CA SER A 207 -3.06 5.44 -28.03
C SER A 207 -2.59 6.71 -27.30
N ALA A 208 -3.52 7.55 -26.82
CA ALA A 208 -3.18 8.74 -26.04
C ALA A 208 -2.37 8.41 -24.78
N VAL A 209 -2.78 7.38 -24.01
CA VAL A 209 -2.02 6.92 -22.84
C VAL A 209 -0.66 6.34 -23.22
N LYS A 210 -0.55 5.68 -24.38
CA LYS A 210 0.71 5.15 -24.91
C LYS A 210 1.66 6.28 -25.32
N ASP A 211 1.17 7.23 -26.10
CA ASP A 211 1.94 8.35 -26.64
C ASP A 211 2.36 9.33 -25.51
N ALA A 212 1.52 9.46 -24.46
CA ALA A 212 1.87 10.15 -23.23
C ALA A 212 3.03 9.49 -22.47
N GLY A 213 3.31 8.22 -22.74
CA GLY A 213 4.39 7.49 -22.07
C GLY A 213 4.11 7.20 -20.59
N LEU A 214 2.84 7.12 -20.18
CA LEU A 214 2.46 6.87 -18.79
C LEU A 214 2.92 5.48 -18.35
N ARG A 215 3.84 5.46 -17.39
CA ARG A 215 4.33 4.24 -16.70
C ARG A 215 3.59 4.05 -15.37
N GLY A 216 3.40 2.80 -14.96
CA GLY A 216 2.80 2.45 -13.66
C GLY A 216 3.53 3.10 -12.49
N ARG A 217 2.77 3.66 -11.54
CA ARG A 217 3.27 4.39 -10.35
C ARG A 217 3.30 3.54 -9.08
N GLY A 218 2.87 2.27 -9.16
CA GLY A 218 2.82 1.38 -8.00
C GLY A 218 4.15 0.69 -7.62
N GLY A 219 5.20 0.82 -8.44
CA GLY A 219 6.52 0.24 -8.14
C GLY A 219 7.30 -0.22 -9.37
N ALA A 220 6.76 -1.12 -10.19
CA ALA A 220 7.48 -1.75 -11.29
C ALA A 220 7.65 -0.89 -12.55
N GLY A 221 6.96 0.24 -12.68
CA GLY A 221 7.08 1.13 -13.82
C GLY A 221 6.68 0.55 -15.18
N PHE A 222 5.84 -0.48 -15.21
CA PHE A 222 5.41 -1.10 -16.47
C PHE A 222 4.54 -0.13 -17.29
N PRO A 223 4.70 -0.05 -18.64
CA PRO A 223 3.92 0.85 -19.47
C PRO A 223 2.41 0.58 -19.37
N THR A 224 1.63 1.58 -18.93
CA THR A 224 0.20 1.45 -18.66
C THR A 224 -0.59 1.01 -19.89
N ALA A 225 -0.37 1.67 -21.03
CA ALA A 225 -1.05 1.36 -22.28
C ALA A 225 -0.83 -0.08 -22.76
N ARG A 226 0.34 -0.69 -22.51
CA ARG A 226 0.60 -2.09 -22.87
C ARG A 226 -0.28 -3.06 -22.09
N LYS A 227 -0.50 -2.81 -20.79
CA LYS A 227 -1.47 -3.61 -20.01
C LYS A 227 -2.88 -3.48 -20.60
N TRP A 228 -3.28 -2.27 -20.96
CA TRP A 228 -4.58 -2.01 -21.55
C TRP A 228 -4.74 -2.69 -22.93
N GLU A 229 -3.73 -2.58 -23.80
CA GLU A 229 -3.72 -3.25 -25.11
C GLU A 229 -3.86 -4.78 -24.97
N PHE A 230 -3.12 -5.40 -24.02
CA PHE A 230 -3.21 -6.84 -23.79
C PHE A 230 -4.60 -7.25 -23.30
N THR A 231 -5.16 -6.54 -22.31
CA THR A 231 -6.49 -6.85 -21.77
C THR A 231 -7.59 -6.63 -22.81
N ARG A 232 -7.51 -5.52 -23.58
CA ARG A 232 -8.46 -5.22 -24.64
C ARG A 232 -8.49 -6.32 -25.70
N LYS A 233 -7.33 -6.81 -26.13
CA LYS A 233 -7.19 -7.85 -27.16
C LYS A 233 -7.43 -9.27 -26.66
N ALA A 234 -7.40 -9.47 -25.35
CA ALA A 234 -7.60 -10.81 -24.77
C ALA A 234 -9.02 -11.31 -25.07
N PRO A 235 -9.16 -12.59 -25.46
CA PRO A 235 -10.47 -13.21 -25.64
C PRO A 235 -11.18 -13.38 -24.29
N GLY A 236 -12.50 -13.30 -24.30
CA GLY A 236 -13.34 -13.53 -23.11
C GLY A 236 -13.99 -12.26 -22.57
N GLU A 237 -15.20 -12.45 -22.07
CA GLU A 237 -16.04 -11.44 -21.45
C GLU A 237 -16.64 -12.01 -20.15
N PRO A 238 -17.01 -11.18 -19.18
CA PRO A 238 -16.72 -9.74 -19.10
C PRO A 238 -15.22 -9.48 -18.86
N LYS A 239 -14.77 -8.23 -19.09
CA LYS A 239 -13.47 -7.73 -18.68
C LYS A 239 -13.60 -6.87 -17.43
N TYR A 240 -12.53 -6.79 -16.63
CA TYR A 240 -12.52 -6.05 -15.37
C TYR A 240 -11.41 -5.01 -15.30
N VAL A 241 -11.70 -3.91 -14.61
CA VAL A 241 -10.70 -2.93 -14.16
C VAL A 241 -10.54 -3.07 -12.65
N VAL A 242 -9.31 -3.25 -12.18
CA VAL A 242 -9.02 -3.27 -10.74
C VAL A 242 -8.05 -2.14 -10.40
N CYS A 243 -8.47 -1.26 -9.50
CA CYS A 243 -7.60 -0.29 -8.85
C CYS A 243 -6.94 -0.97 -7.65
N ASN A 244 -5.62 -1.13 -7.73
CA ASN A 244 -4.83 -1.61 -6.60
C ASN A 244 -4.55 -0.44 -5.65
N ALA A 245 -5.32 -0.37 -4.57
CA ALA A 245 -5.21 0.56 -3.47
C ALA A 245 -4.75 -0.14 -2.17
N ASP A 246 -4.08 -1.31 -2.31
CA ASP A 246 -3.41 -1.99 -1.20
C ASP A 246 -2.01 -1.43 -1.00
N GLU A 247 -1.95 -0.22 -0.44
CA GLU A 247 -0.73 0.51 -0.16
C GLU A 247 -0.13 0.07 1.18
N GLY A 248 0.37 -1.17 1.24
CA GLY A 248 0.93 -1.78 2.46
C GLY A 248 2.42 -1.56 2.67
N GLU A 249 3.14 -0.98 1.71
CA GLU A 249 4.60 -0.77 1.75
C GLU A 249 4.99 0.24 2.82
N PRO A 250 5.80 -0.14 3.86
CA PRO A 250 6.27 0.81 4.87
C PRO A 250 6.99 2.00 4.25
N GLY A 251 6.58 3.21 4.65
CA GLY A 251 7.08 4.46 4.07
C GLY A 251 6.23 5.01 2.93
N THR A 252 5.30 4.22 2.37
CA THR A 252 4.43 4.66 1.29
C THR A 252 3.05 5.08 1.82
N PHE A 253 2.59 6.28 1.46
CA PHE A 253 1.30 6.85 1.90
C PHE A 253 0.72 7.86 0.89
N LYS A 254 1.09 7.77 -0.38
CA LYS A 254 0.67 8.67 -1.46
C LYS A 254 -0.70 8.32 -2.04
N ASP A 255 -1.02 7.03 -2.15
CA ASP A 255 -2.28 6.56 -2.71
C ASP A 255 -3.44 6.87 -1.77
N ARG A 256 -3.21 6.75 -0.45
CA ARG A 256 -4.15 7.19 0.57
C ARG A 256 -4.51 8.67 0.41
N VAL A 257 -3.53 9.53 0.19
CA VAL A 257 -3.75 10.98 -0.01
C VAL A 257 -4.68 11.23 -1.21
N LEU A 258 -4.47 10.52 -2.32
CA LEU A 258 -5.35 10.63 -3.47
C LEU A 258 -6.77 10.12 -3.19
N LEU A 259 -6.91 9.01 -2.49
CA LEU A 259 -8.22 8.42 -2.16
C LEU A 259 -9.00 9.27 -1.14
N GLU A 260 -8.32 9.88 -0.17
CA GLU A 260 -8.93 10.75 0.83
C GLU A 260 -9.26 12.14 0.27
N GLY A 261 -8.38 12.71 -0.56
CA GLY A 261 -8.47 14.10 -1.01
C GLY A 261 -8.98 14.30 -2.44
N THR A 262 -8.78 13.34 -3.35
CA THR A 262 -9.19 13.46 -4.77
C THR A 262 -9.83 12.18 -5.33
N PRO A 263 -10.79 11.54 -4.62
CA PRO A 263 -11.35 10.25 -5.03
C PRO A 263 -12.00 10.30 -6.42
N HIS A 264 -12.66 11.41 -6.79
CA HIS A 264 -13.29 11.58 -8.11
C HIS A 264 -12.29 11.49 -9.27
N ARG A 265 -11.05 11.93 -9.07
CA ARG A 265 -9.98 11.80 -10.08
C ARG A 265 -9.61 10.33 -10.33
N VAL A 266 -9.53 9.53 -9.27
CA VAL A 266 -9.26 8.09 -9.38
C VAL A 266 -10.42 7.36 -10.05
N ILE A 267 -11.66 7.67 -9.65
CA ILE A 267 -12.88 7.14 -10.23
C ILE A 267 -12.95 7.46 -11.73
N GLU A 268 -12.71 8.72 -12.12
CA GLU A 268 -12.66 9.13 -13.52
C GLU A 268 -11.64 8.33 -14.32
N GLY A 269 -10.43 8.16 -13.77
CA GLY A 269 -9.38 7.36 -14.41
C GLY A 269 -9.76 5.89 -14.59
N MET A 270 -10.49 5.32 -13.65
CA MET A 270 -11.03 3.96 -13.78
C MET A 270 -12.09 3.84 -14.85
N ILE A 271 -13.01 4.80 -14.94
CA ILE A 271 -14.06 4.81 -15.96
C ILE A 271 -13.45 4.92 -17.36
N ILE A 272 -12.46 5.82 -17.54
CA ILE A 272 -11.72 5.95 -18.81
C ILE A 272 -10.98 4.65 -19.15
N ALA A 273 -10.35 3.99 -18.18
CA ALA A 273 -9.72 2.68 -18.39
C ALA A 273 -10.74 1.61 -18.77
N GLY A 274 -11.92 1.60 -18.12
CA GLY A 274 -13.03 0.70 -18.46
C GLY A 274 -13.51 0.89 -19.90
N TYR A 275 -13.71 2.13 -20.32
CA TYR A 275 -14.05 2.48 -21.70
C TYR A 275 -12.98 1.99 -22.68
N ALA A 276 -11.70 2.29 -22.38
CA ALA A 276 -10.57 1.94 -23.24
C ALA A 276 -10.43 0.42 -23.48
N ILE A 277 -10.70 -0.43 -22.48
CA ILE A 277 -10.55 -1.89 -22.61
C ILE A 277 -11.85 -2.64 -22.91
N GLY A 278 -13.00 -1.96 -22.83
CA GLY A 278 -14.34 -2.55 -23.02
C GLY A 278 -14.83 -3.30 -21.77
N ALA A 279 -14.46 -2.86 -20.57
CA ALA A 279 -14.97 -3.41 -19.31
C ALA A 279 -16.30 -2.77 -18.92
N LEU A 280 -17.13 -3.51 -18.19
CA LEU A 280 -18.42 -3.03 -17.66
C LEU A 280 -18.39 -2.86 -16.13
N GLU A 281 -17.40 -3.44 -15.47
CA GLU A 281 -17.25 -3.41 -14.01
C GLU A 281 -15.80 -3.12 -13.60
N GLY A 282 -15.66 -2.38 -12.51
CA GLY A 282 -14.41 -2.09 -11.85
C GLY A 282 -14.47 -2.33 -10.35
N TYR A 283 -13.32 -2.57 -9.76
CA TYR A 283 -13.16 -2.77 -8.31
C TYR A 283 -12.03 -1.92 -7.78
N ILE A 284 -12.24 -1.27 -6.64
CA ILE A 284 -11.18 -0.60 -5.88
C ILE A 284 -10.85 -1.48 -4.68
N TYR A 285 -9.71 -2.16 -4.73
CA TYR A 285 -9.22 -2.95 -3.59
C TYR A 285 -8.46 -2.03 -2.65
N ILE A 286 -9.05 -1.70 -1.51
CA ILE A 286 -8.49 -0.80 -0.50
C ILE A 286 -8.13 -1.61 0.74
N ARG A 287 -6.92 -1.43 1.28
CA ARG A 287 -6.52 -2.06 2.53
C ARG A 287 -7.43 -1.66 3.69
N GLY A 288 -7.68 -2.62 4.59
CA GLY A 288 -8.66 -2.46 5.69
C GLY A 288 -8.32 -1.37 6.70
N GLU A 289 -7.03 -1.01 6.82
CA GLU A 289 -6.52 0.00 7.74
C GLU A 289 -6.86 1.44 7.31
N TYR A 290 -7.28 1.65 6.05
CA TYR A 290 -7.59 2.97 5.50
C TYR A 290 -9.08 3.31 5.59
N ALA A 291 -9.65 3.28 6.80
CA ALA A 291 -11.08 3.49 7.04
C ALA A 291 -11.60 4.82 6.45
N GLU A 292 -10.84 5.93 6.59
CA GLU A 292 -11.24 7.21 6.03
C GLU A 292 -11.21 7.22 4.49
N ALA A 293 -10.19 6.61 3.88
CA ALA A 293 -10.12 6.49 2.41
C ALA A 293 -11.29 5.66 1.86
N ILE A 294 -11.65 4.57 2.53
CA ILE A 294 -12.82 3.75 2.18
C ILE A 294 -14.09 4.60 2.19
N LYS A 295 -14.33 5.33 3.28
CA LYS A 295 -15.49 6.20 3.43
C LYS A 295 -15.55 7.29 2.36
N GLN A 296 -14.43 7.97 2.06
CA GLN A 296 -14.38 9.01 1.04
C GLN A 296 -14.66 8.44 -0.36
N VAL A 297 -14.08 7.29 -0.69
CA VAL A 297 -14.32 6.61 -1.96
C VAL A 297 -15.78 6.15 -2.09
N GLU A 298 -16.37 5.54 -1.06
CA GLU A 298 -17.78 5.12 -1.07
C GLU A 298 -18.73 6.31 -1.28
N ASN A 299 -18.45 7.45 -0.62
CA ASN A 299 -19.22 8.69 -0.82
C ASN A 299 -19.08 9.21 -2.25
N ALA A 300 -17.86 9.28 -2.79
CA ALA A 300 -17.61 9.75 -4.14
C ALA A 300 -18.25 8.84 -5.21
N LEU A 301 -18.25 7.52 -5.01
CA LEU A 301 -18.95 6.58 -5.89
C LEU A 301 -20.46 6.81 -5.87
N LYS A 302 -21.04 7.07 -4.69
CA LYS A 302 -22.47 7.40 -4.57
C LYS A 302 -22.81 8.70 -5.32
N GLU A 303 -22.02 9.74 -5.15
CA GLU A 303 -22.18 11.02 -5.84
C GLU A 303 -22.03 10.87 -7.37
N ALA A 304 -21.03 10.11 -7.83
CA ALA A 304 -20.80 9.84 -9.25
C ALA A 304 -21.97 9.10 -9.90
N ARG A 305 -22.59 8.13 -9.20
CA ARG A 305 -23.81 7.44 -9.69
C ARG A 305 -24.99 8.40 -9.77
N GLN A 306 -25.21 9.24 -8.77
CA GLN A 306 -26.31 10.21 -8.75
C GLN A 306 -26.19 11.25 -9.88
N ALA A 307 -24.97 11.60 -10.27
CA ALA A 307 -24.69 12.58 -11.32
C ALA A 307 -24.51 11.94 -12.72
N ASN A 308 -24.81 10.66 -12.89
CA ASN A 308 -24.67 9.91 -14.15
C ASN A 308 -23.24 9.89 -14.73
N TYR A 309 -22.21 9.98 -13.87
CA TYR A 309 -20.83 9.68 -14.25
C TYR A 309 -20.50 8.20 -14.11
N LEU A 310 -21.35 7.41 -13.43
CA LEU A 310 -21.17 5.99 -13.17
C LEU A 310 -22.53 5.26 -13.29
N GLY A 311 -22.54 4.01 -13.72
CA GLY A 311 -23.73 3.18 -13.91
C GLY A 311 -24.10 2.98 -15.38
N GLN A 312 -25.39 3.02 -15.70
CA GLN A 312 -25.90 2.77 -17.04
C GLN A 312 -25.89 4.06 -17.90
N HIS A 313 -25.50 3.93 -19.16
CA HIS A 313 -25.54 5.03 -20.14
C HIS A 313 -24.87 6.32 -19.65
N ILE A 314 -23.63 6.20 -19.19
CA ILE A 314 -22.85 7.31 -18.62
C ILE A 314 -22.86 8.52 -19.55
N LEU A 315 -23.20 9.69 -19.02
CA LEU A 315 -23.34 10.96 -19.76
C LEU A 315 -24.23 10.82 -21.02
N ASN A 316 -25.26 9.97 -20.97
CA ASN A 316 -26.15 9.62 -22.08
C ASN A 316 -25.46 8.96 -23.28
N SER A 317 -24.28 8.38 -23.11
CA SER A 317 -23.58 7.59 -24.12
C SER A 317 -24.08 6.14 -24.15
N SER A 318 -23.56 5.33 -25.07
CA SER A 318 -23.79 3.88 -25.09
C SER A 318 -22.97 3.09 -24.07
N PHE A 319 -22.05 3.73 -23.39
CA PHE A 319 -21.15 3.10 -22.43
C PHE A 319 -21.78 3.01 -21.03
N SER A 320 -21.61 1.87 -20.39
CA SER A 320 -22.05 1.60 -19.03
C SER A 320 -20.88 1.00 -18.25
N PHE A 321 -20.65 1.48 -17.03
CA PHE A 321 -19.59 1.00 -16.17
C PHE A 321 -19.91 1.29 -14.71
N ASP A 322 -19.75 0.32 -13.83
CA ASP A 322 -19.90 0.53 -12.39
C ASP A 322 -18.63 0.13 -11.61
N ILE A 323 -18.47 0.71 -10.42
CA ILE A 323 -17.31 0.50 -9.56
C ILE A 323 -17.76 0.06 -8.17
N HIS A 324 -17.10 -0.98 -7.63
CA HIS A 324 -17.35 -1.53 -6.30
C HIS A 324 -16.10 -1.41 -5.44
N VAL A 325 -16.28 -1.13 -4.14
CA VAL A 325 -15.19 -1.18 -3.16
C VAL A 325 -15.03 -2.60 -2.65
N HIS A 326 -13.80 -3.09 -2.66
CA HIS A 326 -13.40 -4.33 -1.99
C HIS A 326 -12.43 -4.01 -0.87
N ARG A 327 -12.81 -4.31 0.36
CA ARG A 327 -11.98 -4.02 1.54
C ARG A 327 -11.00 -5.15 1.79
N GLY A 328 -9.71 -4.86 1.83
CA GLY A 328 -8.68 -5.78 2.31
C GLY A 328 -8.84 -6.09 3.81
N ALA A 329 -8.13 -7.08 4.31
CA ALA A 329 -8.25 -7.54 5.68
C ALA A 329 -6.90 -7.65 6.42
N GLY A 330 -5.91 -6.84 6.05
CA GLY A 330 -4.59 -6.80 6.69
C GLY A 330 -3.64 -7.89 6.15
N SER A 331 -3.03 -7.64 4.97
CA SER A 331 -1.98 -8.47 4.40
C SER A 331 -1.24 -7.69 3.29
N TYR A 332 0.02 -7.35 3.53
CA TYR A 332 0.87 -6.64 2.55
C TYR A 332 1.00 -7.37 1.21
N VAL A 333 1.09 -8.73 1.25
CA VAL A 333 1.24 -9.50 0.01
C VAL A 333 0.07 -9.32 -0.96
N CYS A 334 -1.11 -8.89 -0.49
CA CYS A 334 -2.26 -8.58 -1.35
C CYS A 334 -2.05 -7.35 -2.24
N GLY A 335 -1.00 -6.56 -2.03
CA GLY A 335 -0.52 -5.56 -2.99
C GLY A 335 0.10 -6.15 -4.26
N GLU A 336 0.55 -7.41 -4.25
CA GLU A 336 0.95 -8.14 -5.45
C GLU A 336 -0.30 -8.44 -6.32
N GLU A 337 -0.23 -8.14 -7.62
CA GLU A 337 -1.44 -8.13 -8.49
C GLU A 337 -2.23 -9.45 -8.51
N THR A 338 -1.56 -10.61 -8.38
CA THR A 338 -2.24 -11.91 -8.39
C THR A 338 -2.71 -12.34 -7.01
N SER A 339 -2.00 -11.96 -5.95
CA SER A 339 -2.46 -12.13 -4.56
C SER A 339 -3.73 -11.32 -4.29
N LEU A 340 -3.78 -10.09 -4.81
CA LEU A 340 -4.96 -9.24 -4.78
C LEU A 340 -6.17 -9.95 -5.40
N LEU A 341 -6.00 -10.57 -6.57
CA LEU A 341 -7.06 -11.34 -7.23
C LEU A 341 -7.52 -12.54 -6.40
N GLU A 342 -6.59 -13.30 -5.79
CA GLU A 342 -6.96 -14.41 -4.90
C GLU A 342 -7.75 -13.92 -3.68
N SER A 343 -7.35 -12.78 -3.10
CA SER A 343 -8.08 -12.14 -2.00
C SER A 343 -9.50 -11.73 -2.41
N MET A 344 -9.65 -11.08 -3.58
CA MET A 344 -10.96 -10.71 -4.13
C MET A 344 -11.85 -11.92 -4.41
N GLU A 345 -11.26 -13.06 -4.74
CA GLU A 345 -11.96 -14.34 -4.94
C GLU A 345 -12.27 -15.06 -3.62
N GLY A 346 -12.03 -14.43 -2.47
CA GLY A 346 -12.36 -14.98 -1.14
C GLY A 346 -11.40 -16.06 -0.65
N LYS A 347 -10.17 -16.06 -1.14
CA LYS A 347 -9.12 -17.01 -0.79
C LYS A 347 -8.01 -16.33 0.00
N ARG A 348 -7.05 -17.12 0.50
CA ARG A 348 -5.78 -16.60 0.98
C ARG A 348 -5.06 -15.87 -0.14
N GLY A 349 -4.50 -14.70 0.13
CA GLY A 349 -3.77 -13.86 -0.83
C GLY A 349 -2.43 -14.46 -1.24
N ILE A 350 -2.43 -15.63 -1.86
CA ILE A 350 -1.24 -16.32 -2.33
C ILE A 350 -1.00 -15.98 -3.80
N PRO A 351 0.21 -15.52 -4.19
CA PRO A 351 0.51 -15.21 -5.58
C PRO A 351 0.31 -16.38 -6.53
N ARG A 352 -0.20 -16.10 -7.74
CA ARG A 352 -0.34 -17.09 -8.83
C ARG A 352 0.96 -17.26 -9.60
N LEU A 353 1.17 -18.44 -10.15
CA LEU A 353 2.20 -18.64 -11.17
C LEU A 353 1.86 -17.85 -12.44
N ARG A 354 2.86 -17.26 -13.07
CA ARG A 354 2.74 -16.55 -14.34
C ARG A 354 3.67 -17.17 -15.39
N PRO A 355 3.25 -17.39 -16.63
CA PRO A 355 1.93 -17.19 -17.21
C PRO A 355 0.88 -18.20 -16.71
N PRO A 356 -0.45 -17.92 -16.79
CA PRO A 356 -1.06 -16.76 -17.46
C PRO A 356 -0.98 -15.46 -16.65
N TYR A 357 -0.96 -14.31 -17.36
CA TYR A 357 -0.99 -12.99 -16.75
C TYR A 357 -2.44 -12.50 -16.55
N PRO A 358 -2.71 -11.59 -15.58
CA PRO A 358 -4.06 -11.06 -15.32
C PRO A 358 -4.74 -10.47 -16.55
N ALA A 359 -3.98 -9.87 -17.47
CA ALA A 359 -4.51 -9.32 -18.72
C ALA A 359 -5.25 -10.35 -19.59
N SER A 360 -4.92 -11.64 -19.44
CA SER A 360 -5.60 -12.74 -20.14
C SER A 360 -6.44 -13.62 -19.22
N MET A 361 -6.04 -13.81 -17.96
CA MET A 361 -6.72 -14.66 -16.98
C MET A 361 -6.54 -14.07 -15.56
N GLY A 362 -7.33 -13.05 -15.27
CA GLY A 362 -7.32 -12.32 -14.01
C GLY A 362 -8.46 -12.71 -13.06
N LEU A 363 -9.27 -11.74 -12.66
CA LEU A 363 -10.37 -11.90 -11.71
C LEU A 363 -11.42 -12.88 -12.25
N TRP A 364 -11.71 -13.91 -11.46
CA TRP A 364 -12.61 -15.03 -11.84
C TRP A 364 -12.27 -15.67 -13.19
N GLY A 365 -10.98 -15.69 -13.54
CA GLY A 365 -10.50 -16.26 -14.80
C GLY A 365 -10.80 -15.39 -16.03
N LYS A 366 -11.15 -14.12 -15.87
CA LYS A 366 -11.48 -13.19 -16.95
C LYS A 366 -10.36 -12.18 -17.19
N PRO A 367 -10.25 -11.62 -18.40
CA PRO A 367 -9.25 -10.59 -18.68
C PRO A 367 -9.42 -9.40 -17.72
N THR A 368 -8.33 -9.03 -17.03
CA THR A 368 -8.37 -8.01 -15.99
C THR A 368 -7.17 -7.08 -16.12
N VAL A 369 -7.42 -5.78 -16.17
CA VAL A 369 -6.37 -4.79 -16.01
C VAL A 369 -6.27 -4.36 -14.55
N ILE A 370 -5.07 -4.41 -13.99
CA ILE A 370 -4.79 -3.95 -12.63
C ILE A 370 -3.85 -2.75 -12.71
N ASN A 371 -4.29 -1.61 -12.18
CA ASN A 371 -3.49 -0.39 -12.10
C ASN A 371 -3.49 0.17 -10.67
N ASN A 372 -2.36 0.75 -10.27
CA ASN A 372 -2.24 1.47 -9.01
C ASN A 372 -3.06 2.78 -9.02
N VAL A 373 -3.42 3.29 -7.84
CA VAL A 373 -4.20 4.54 -7.63
C VAL A 373 -3.57 5.74 -8.34
N GLU A 374 -2.28 6.02 -8.08
CA GLU A 374 -1.57 7.16 -8.69
C GLU A 374 -1.50 7.02 -10.22
N THR A 375 -1.39 5.80 -10.74
CA THR A 375 -1.42 5.55 -12.18
C THR A 375 -2.77 5.97 -12.78
N LEU A 376 -3.86 5.54 -12.17
CA LEU A 376 -5.21 5.88 -12.63
C LEU A 376 -5.51 7.37 -12.47
N ALA A 377 -5.04 8.01 -11.39
CA ALA A 377 -5.19 9.45 -11.18
C ALA A 377 -4.51 10.32 -12.25
N ASN A 378 -3.50 9.79 -12.98
CA ASN A 378 -2.85 10.48 -14.10
C ASN A 378 -3.67 10.42 -15.40
N VAL A 379 -4.53 9.42 -15.58
CA VAL A 379 -5.26 9.17 -16.83
C VAL A 379 -6.18 10.34 -17.24
N PRO A 380 -6.99 10.93 -16.34
CA PRO A 380 -7.85 12.06 -16.68
C PRO A 380 -7.09 13.23 -17.28
N GLU A 381 -5.88 13.54 -16.77
CA GLU A 381 -5.07 14.62 -17.27
C GLU A 381 -4.54 14.37 -18.68
N VAL A 382 -4.07 13.15 -18.95
CA VAL A 382 -3.62 12.75 -20.31
C VAL A 382 -4.74 12.95 -21.33
N VAL A 383 -5.95 12.55 -20.97
CA VAL A 383 -7.10 12.66 -21.88
C VAL A 383 -7.61 14.10 -21.97
N ARG A 384 -7.68 14.84 -20.87
CA ARG A 384 -8.18 16.21 -20.82
C ARG A 384 -7.24 17.20 -21.50
N GLU A 385 -5.96 17.22 -21.07
CA GLU A 385 -4.98 18.22 -21.50
C GLU A 385 -4.24 17.81 -22.79
N GLY A 386 -4.24 16.52 -23.09
CA GLY A 386 -3.55 15.95 -24.25
C GLY A 386 -2.12 15.53 -23.97
N VAL A 387 -1.56 14.78 -24.94
CA VAL A 387 -0.25 14.12 -24.86
C VAL A 387 0.88 15.12 -24.66
N ASP A 388 0.91 16.20 -25.43
CA ASP A 388 2.01 17.19 -25.39
C ASP A 388 2.07 17.91 -24.05
N ALA A 389 0.90 18.29 -23.49
CA ALA A 389 0.80 18.92 -22.19
C ALA A 389 1.28 17.99 -21.07
N TYR A 390 0.93 16.70 -21.15
CA TYR A 390 1.42 15.71 -20.18
C TYR A 390 2.93 15.53 -20.27
N ARG A 391 3.49 15.43 -21.49
CA ARG A 391 4.91 15.23 -21.74
C ARG A 391 5.78 16.48 -21.50
N SER A 392 5.17 17.66 -21.34
CA SER A 392 5.91 18.90 -21.06
C SER A 392 6.60 18.92 -19.70
N VAL A 393 6.27 17.97 -18.81
CA VAL A 393 6.84 17.82 -17.47
C VAL A 393 7.44 16.42 -17.32
N GLY A 394 8.51 16.32 -16.52
CA GLY A 394 9.28 15.09 -16.34
C GLY A 394 10.34 14.88 -17.42
N LEU A 395 10.87 13.68 -17.46
CA LEU A 395 11.89 13.29 -18.45
C LEU A 395 11.24 12.72 -19.72
N PRO A 396 11.89 12.83 -20.89
CA PRO A 396 11.33 12.26 -22.14
C PRO A 396 10.99 10.77 -22.06
N ALA A 397 11.79 9.98 -21.32
CA ALA A 397 11.56 8.55 -21.08
C ALA A 397 10.58 8.25 -19.96
N SER A 398 10.33 9.22 -19.07
CA SER A 398 9.44 9.10 -17.92
C SER A 398 8.68 10.42 -17.72
N PRO A 399 7.66 10.70 -18.55
CA PRO A 399 6.88 11.94 -18.48
C PRO A 399 5.95 12.02 -17.27
N GLY A 400 5.47 13.25 -17.02
CA GLY A 400 4.53 13.58 -15.97
C GLY A 400 5.17 13.81 -14.62
N THR A 401 4.33 13.95 -13.59
CA THR A 401 4.76 14.05 -12.20
C THR A 401 4.69 12.70 -11.49
N LYS A 402 5.29 12.64 -10.31
CA LYS A 402 5.18 11.53 -9.37
C LYS A 402 5.02 12.05 -7.96
N LEU A 403 4.28 11.30 -7.16
CA LEU A 403 4.16 11.52 -5.73
C LEU A 403 5.28 10.76 -4.99
N TYR A 404 6.08 11.50 -4.22
CA TYR A 404 7.16 10.97 -3.40
C TYR A 404 6.81 11.14 -1.92
N PRO A 405 6.42 10.08 -1.20
CA PRO A 405 6.32 10.10 0.25
C PRO A 405 7.68 10.36 0.88
N LEU A 406 7.82 11.45 1.62
CA LEU A 406 9.06 11.88 2.29
C LEU A 406 8.90 11.80 3.80
N SER A 407 9.80 11.08 4.47
CA SER A 407 9.74 10.81 5.91
C SER A 407 11.12 10.67 6.54
N GLY A 408 11.19 10.49 7.86
CA GLY A 408 12.43 10.31 8.62
C GLY A 408 13.07 11.63 9.04
N ALA A 409 14.40 11.71 8.98
CA ALA A 409 15.20 12.83 9.48
C ALA A 409 15.21 14.05 8.54
N VAL A 410 14.06 14.46 8.02
CA VAL A 410 13.87 15.61 7.13
C VAL A 410 13.08 16.72 7.85
N VAL A 411 13.34 17.99 7.50
CA VAL A 411 12.68 19.13 8.14
C VAL A 411 11.19 19.15 7.83
N HIS A 412 10.81 18.96 6.56
CA HIS A 412 9.44 18.91 6.10
C HIS A 412 9.11 17.53 5.54
N ALA A 413 8.52 16.68 6.38
CA ALA A 413 7.97 15.39 5.96
C ALA A 413 6.57 15.56 5.36
N GLY A 414 6.21 14.72 4.37
CA GLY A 414 4.91 14.81 3.70
C GLY A 414 4.90 14.10 2.35
N VAL A 415 3.92 14.41 1.50
CA VAL A 415 3.88 13.95 0.11
C VAL A 415 4.37 15.06 -0.81
N VAL A 416 5.47 14.81 -1.50
CA VAL A 416 6.03 15.72 -2.51
C VAL A 416 5.49 15.34 -3.88
N GLU A 417 4.81 16.27 -4.57
CA GLU A 417 4.58 16.11 -6.01
C GLU A 417 5.70 16.85 -6.76
N ALA A 418 6.43 16.09 -7.58
CA ALA A 418 7.53 16.63 -8.38
C ALA A 418 7.58 15.98 -9.76
N PRO A 419 8.24 16.60 -10.76
CA PRO A 419 8.49 15.97 -12.05
C PRO A 419 9.19 14.61 -11.91
N MET A 420 8.82 13.64 -12.73
CA MET A 420 9.59 12.40 -12.85
C MET A 420 11.04 12.71 -13.20
N GLY A 421 11.98 12.16 -12.43
CA GLY A 421 13.39 12.45 -12.56
C GLY A 421 13.90 13.57 -11.64
N ALA A 422 13.05 14.10 -10.74
CA ALA A 422 13.55 14.89 -9.62
C ALA A 422 14.59 14.10 -8.83
N THR A 423 15.64 14.75 -8.32
CA THR A 423 16.76 14.10 -7.63
C THR A 423 16.53 14.07 -6.10
N LEU A 424 17.27 13.20 -5.38
CA LEU A 424 17.25 13.23 -3.92
C LEU A 424 17.70 14.59 -3.37
N GLN A 425 18.68 15.25 -4.03
CA GLN A 425 19.11 16.59 -3.69
C GLN A 425 17.94 17.57 -3.69
N GLN A 426 17.13 17.57 -4.73
CA GLN A 426 15.96 18.43 -4.85
C GLN A 426 14.88 18.07 -3.82
N LEU A 427 14.54 16.77 -3.70
CA LEU A 427 13.43 16.36 -2.83
C LEU A 427 13.74 16.55 -1.36
N ILE A 428 14.97 16.23 -0.91
CA ILE A 428 15.35 16.29 0.50
C ILE A 428 15.77 17.71 0.89
N PHE A 429 16.68 18.35 0.11
CA PHE A 429 17.34 19.59 0.55
C PHE A 429 16.63 20.86 0.08
N GLU A 430 16.04 20.87 -1.12
CA GLU A 430 15.36 22.06 -1.63
C GLU A 430 13.89 22.09 -1.19
N ILE A 431 13.14 20.97 -1.41
CA ILE A 431 11.70 20.91 -1.10
C ILE A 431 11.48 20.50 0.35
N GLY A 432 12.18 19.48 0.84
CA GLY A 432 12.09 18.97 2.21
C GLY A 432 12.79 19.83 3.25
N GLY A 433 13.49 20.89 2.86
CA GLY A 433 14.16 21.83 3.78
C GLY A 433 15.46 21.27 4.39
N GLY A 434 15.97 20.14 3.88
CA GLY A 434 17.19 19.50 4.35
C GLY A 434 16.97 18.51 5.49
N VAL A 435 18.08 18.00 6.03
CA VAL A 435 18.05 17.12 7.20
C VAL A 435 17.72 17.92 8.44
N ALA A 436 17.00 17.32 9.39
CA ALA A 436 16.58 17.98 10.62
C ALA A 436 17.74 18.70 11.32
N GLN A 437 17.42 19.83 11.97
CA GLN A 437 18.40 20.77 12.49
C GLN A 437 19.46 20.13 13.39
N GLY A 438 20.74 20.38 13.11
CA GLY A 438 21.87 19.81 13.83
C GLY A 438 22.27 18.40 13.38
N LYS A 439 21.54 17.79 12.47
CA LYS A 439 21.79 16.45 11.96
C LYS A 439 22.55 16.48 10.63
N GLN A 440 23.21 15.39 10.31
CA GLN A 440 23.91 15.20 9.02
C GLN A 440 23.31 14.04 8.25
N PHE A 441 23.13 14.22 6.94
CA PHE A 441 22.64 13.17 6.05
C PHE A 441 23.58 11.95 6.07
N LEU A 442 23.00 10.79 6.30
CA LEU A 442 23.67 9.49 6.19
C LEU A 442 23.34 8.86 4.83
N ALA A 443 22.08 8.55 4.61
CA ALA A 443 21.55 7.93 3.39
C ALA A 443 20.03 8.15 3.31
N ALA A 444 19.44 7.74 2.18
CA ALA A 444 17.99 7.62 2.03
C ALA A 444 17.62 6.19 1.62
N LEU A 445 16.62 5.60 2.27
CA LEU A 445 15.99 4.36 1.79
C LEU A 445 14.89 4.76 0.80
N VAL A 446 15.08 4.40 -0.47
CA VAL A 446 14.20 4.78 -1.59
C VAL A 446 13.42 3.57 -2.07
N GLY A 447 12.09 3.69 -2.16
CA GLY A 447 11.19 2.64 -2.61
C GLY A 447 10.40 1.95 -1.49
N GLY A 448 10.53 2.40 -0.25
CA GLY A 448 9.95 1.77 0.94
C GLY A 448 10.84 0.68 1.54
N ALA A 449 10.30 -0.19 2.37
CA ALA A 449 11.05 -1.29 2.99
C ALA A 449 11.63 -2.27 1.94
N ALA A 450 10.94 -2.43 0.80
CA ALA A 450 11.40 -3.21 -0.35
C ALA A 450 12.40 -2.47 -1.26
N GLY A 451 12.80 -1.26 -0.87
CA GLY A 451 13.65 -0.36 -1.64
C GLY A 451 15.16 -0.63 -1.49
N VAL A 452 15.94 0.43 -1.73
CA VAL A 452 17.40 0.39 -1.65
C VAL A 452 17.93 1.61 -0.90
N PHE A 453 19.06 1.46 -0.20
CA PHE A 453 19.77 2.58 0.41
C PHE A 453 20.59 3.32 -0.66
N LEU A 454 20.47 4.64 -0.67
CA LEU A 454 21.21 5.54 -1.56
C LEU A 454 21.99 6.55 -0.71
N GLY A 455 23.30 6.61 -0.92
CA GLY A 455 24.21 7.50 -0.21
C GLY A 455 24.34 8.88 -0.86
N LYS A 456 25.34 9.65 -0.42
CA LYS A 456 25.64 10.99 -0.95
C LYS A 456 26.01 11.01 -2.42
N ASP A 457 26.62 9.95 -2.89
CA ASP A 457 27.03 9.72 -4.29
C ASP A 457 25.84 9.61 -5.26
N MET A 458 24.64 9.34 -4.72
CA MET A 458 23.42 9.17 -5.49
C MET A 458 22.47 10.39 -5.41
N LEU A 459 22.86 11.48 -4.72
CA LEU A 459 21.98 12.63 -4.50
C LEU A 459 21.49 13.31 -5.79
N ASP A 460 22.33 13.35 -6.82
CA ASP A 460 22.05 14.02 -8.10
C ASP A 460 21.55 13.06 -9.19
N VAL A 461 21.39 11.77 -8.88
CA VAL A 461 20.85 10.80 -9.83
C VAL A 461 19.33 11.00 -9.99
N PRO A 462 18.80 11.11 -11.22
CA PRO A 462 17.38 11.25 -11.47
C PRO A 462 16.58 10.07 -10.92
N LEU A 463 15.57 10.35 -10.08
CA LEU A 463 14.67 9.33 -9.53
C LEU A 463 13.64 8.93 -10.59
N GLU A 464 14.10 8.11 -11.53
CA GLU A 464 13.26 7.47 -12.52
C GLU A 464 13.76 6.03 -12.81
N TYR A 465 12.93 5.23 -13.47
CA TYR A 465 13.11 3.78 -13.53
C TYR A 465 14.43 3.36 -14.20
N ASP A 466 14.75 3.94 -15.33
CA ASP A 466 15.88 3.51 -16.16
C ASP A 466 17.21 4.07 -15.62
N SER A 467 17.21 5.31 -15.11
CA SER A 467 18.38 5.93 -14.46
C SER A 467 18.77 5.17 -13.19
N LEU A 468 17.81 4.86 -12.31
CA LEU A 468 18.10 4.09 -11.09
C LEU A 468 18.53 2.66 -11.42
N ALA A 469 17.90 2.00 -12.39
CA ALA A 469 18.27 0.66 -12.81
C ALA A 469 19.72 0.59 -13.33
N SER A 470 20.21 1.63 -14.06
CA SER A 470 21.59 1.71 -14.53
C SER A 470 22.63 1.82 -13.40
N HIS A 471 22.20 2.26 -12.20
CA HIS A 471 23.00 2.32 -10.97
C HIS A 471 22.73 1.13 -10.02
N GLY A 472 22.02 0.09 -10.49
CA GLY A 472 21.67 -1.06 -9.65
C GLY A 472 20.62 -0.79 -8.58
N ALA A 473 19.92 0.35 -8.68
CA ALA A 473 18.89 0.79 -7.75
C ALA A 473 17.48 0.67 -8.35
N VAL A 474 16.46 0.85 -7.51
CA VAL A 474 15.04 0.79 -7.90
C VAL A 474 14.29 2.00 -7.36
N LEU A 475 13.34 2.52 -8.14
CA LEU A 475 12.46 3.61 -7.68
C LEU A 475 11.38 3.08 -6.72
N GLY A 476 10.91 1.87 -6.95
CA GLY A 476 9.83 1.28 -6.17
C GLY A 476 8.58 2.17 -6.17
N SER A 477 7.95 2.30 -5.01
CA SER A 477 6.81 3.19 -4.79
C SER A 477 7.17 4.69 -4.87
N GLY A 478 8.47 5.02 -4.77
CA GLY A 478 8.98 6.38 -4.67
C GLY A 478 9.00 6.94 -3.24
N ALA A 479 8.71 6.11 -2.23
CA ALA A 479 8.86 6.49 -0.84
C ALA A 479 10.34 6.75 -0.49
N ILE A 480 10.59 7.77 0.33
CA ILE A 480 11.92 8.20 0.73
C ILE A 480 11.95 8.31 2.26
N LEU A 481 12.74 7.45 2.91
CA LEU A 481 13.06 7.56 4.32
C LEU A 481 14.46 8.15 4.46
N VAL A 482 14.55 9.38 4.95
CA VAL A 482 15.83 10.07 5.17
C VAL A 482 16.44 9.62 6.49
N LEU A 483 17.71 9.21 6.46
CA LEU A 483 18.48 8.80 7.62
C LEU A 483 19.56 9.82 7.92
N ASP A 484 19.73 10.15 9.19
CA ASP A 484 20.84 10.94 9.69
C ASP A 484 21.96 10.04 10.26
N LYS A 485 23.12 10.64 10.53
CA LYS A 485 24.30 9.91 11.04
C LYS A 485 24.14 9.31 12.44
N ASP A 486 23.11 9.71 13.19
CA ASP A 486 22.83 9.13 14.51
C ASP A 486 21.97 7.86 14.39
N CYS A 487 21.49 7.54 13.17
CA CYS A 487 20.71 6.33 12.91
C CYS A 487 21.54 5.08 13.17
N ARG A 488 21.03 4.20 14.02
CA ARG A 488 21.55 2.85 14.21
C ARG A 488 21.01 1.95 13.12
N VAL A 489 21.93 1.44 12.28
CA VAL A 489 21.54 0.69 11.08
C VAL A 489 21.07 -0.73 11.43
N ALA A 490 21.68 -1.38 12.43
CA ALA A 490 21.32 -2.76 12.79
C ALA A 490 19.86 -2.89 13.25
N PRO A 491 19.31 -2.05 14.17
CA PRO A 491 17.89 -2.07 14.50
C PRO A 491 16.98 -1.79 13.31
N LEU A 492 17.34 -0.83 12.43
CA LEU A 492 16.56 -0.51 11.24
C LEU A 492 16.46 -1.71 10.30
N LEU A 493 17.57 -2.41 10.03
CA LEU A 493 17.56 -3.61 9.20
C LEU A 493 16.76 -4.74 9.84
N ALA A 494 16.87 -4.90 11.17
CA ALA A 494 16.06 -5.88 11.89
C ALA A 494 14.55 -5.62 11.72
N ASP A 495 14.09 -4.36 11.88
CA ASP A 495 12.68 -3.99 11.71
C ASP A 495 12.19 -4.28 10.28
N ILE A 496 13.02 -4.01 9.27
CA ILE A 496 12.70 -4.31 7.86
C ILE A 496 12.61 -5.83 7.64
N LEU A 497 13.54 -6.61 8.17
CA LEU A 497 13.54 -8.07 8.01
C LEU A 497 12.39 -8.74 8.76
N HIS A 498 12.06 -8.26 9.96
CA HIS A 498 10.87 -8.69 10.70
C HIS A 498 9.58 -8.42 9.91
N PHE A 499 9.48 -7.25 9.27
CA PHE A 499 8.35 -6.95 8.38
C PHE A 499 8.23 -7.98 7.26
N PHE A 500 9.31 -8.34 6.54
CA PHE A 500 9.26 -9.36 5.49
C PHE A 500 8.92 -10.75 6.01
N ALA A 501 9.41 -11.13 7.19
CA ALA A 501 9.09 -12.41 7.81
C ALA A 501 7.62 -12.49 8.22
N HIS A 502 7.08 -11.41 8.80
CA HIS A 502 5.69 -11.32 9.22
C HIS A 502 4.72 -11.36 8.02
N GLU A 503 5.03 -10.65 6.95
CA GLU A 503 4.19 -10.51 5.76
C GLU A 503 4.35 -11.65 4.74
N SER A 504 5.22 -12.61 5.00
CA SER A 504 5.36 -13.80 4.14
C SER A 504 4.07 -14.62 4.12
N CYS A 505 3.50 -14.83 2.93
CA CYS A 505 2.31 -15.69 2.77
C CYS A 505 2.59 -17.19 3.09
N GLY A 506 3.85 -17.57 3.30
CA GLY A 506 4.29 -18.92 3.63
C GLY A 506 4.25 -19.93 2.47
N GLN A 507 3.85 -19.53 1.25
CA GLN A 507 3.66 -20.46 0.13
C GLN A 507 4.96 -21.08 -0.37
N CYS A 508 5.94 -20.25 -0.76
CA CYS A 508 7.19 -20.78 -1.31
C CYS A 508 8.28 -20.93 -0.24
N VAL A 509 9.00 -22.06 -0.27
CA VAL A 509 10.04 -22.39 0.72
C VAL A 509 11.12 -21.31 0.85
N PRO A 510 11.70 -20.78 -0.24
CA PRO A 510 12.78 -19.81 -0.13
C PRO A 510 12.36 -18.53 0.64
N CYS A 511 11.15 -18.04 0.44
CA CYS A 511 10.63 -16.90 1.20
C CYS A 511 10.32 -17.30 2.65
N ARG A 512 9.51 -18.34 2.88
CA ARG A 512 9.06 -18.77 4.21
C ARG A 512 10.22 -19.08 5.17
N VAL A 513 11.25 -19.77 4.70
CA VAL A 513 12.42 -20.16 5.49
C VAL A 513 13.47 -19.05 5.48
N GLY A 514 13.73 -18.46 4.31
CA GLY A 514 14.77 -17.46 4.15
C GLY A 514 14.52 -16.17 4.94
N THR A 515 13.28 -15.68 4.99
CA THR A 515 12.97 -14.48 5.80
C THR A 515 13.21 -14.71 7.28
N VAL A 516 12.84 -15.87 7.82
CA VAL A 516 13.11 -16.24 9.22
C VAL A 516 14.62 -16.33 9.47
N HIS A 517 15.37 -16.97 8.58
CA HIS A 517 16.82 -17.09 8.68
C HIS A 517 17.53 -15.72 8.65
N LEU A 518 17.05 -14.79 7.80
CA LEU A 518 17.57 -13.41 7.79
C LEU A 518 17.32 -12.69 9.12
N VAL A 519 16.15 -12.88 9.72
CA VAL A 519 15.83 -12.34 11.06
C VAL A 519 16.77 -12.93 12.12
N GLU A 520 16.95 -14.26 12.17
CA GLU A 520 17.84 -14.93 13.12
C GLU A 520 19.29 -14.43 13.01
N ILE A 521 19.77 -14.17 11.78
CA ILE A 521 21.10 -13.56 11.58
C ILE A 521 21.13 -12.16 12.17
N MET A 522 20.14 -11.33 11.87
CA MET A 522 20.09 -9.95 12.34
C MET A 522 19.95 -9.86 13.86
N ASP A 523 19.22 -10.78 14.49
CA ASP A 523 19.12 -10.88 15.96
C ASP A 523 20.47 -11.17 16.61
N ARG A 524 21.36 -11.94 15.98
CA ARG A 524 22.74 -12.11 16.47
C ARG A 524 23.51 -10.79 16.46
N PHE A 525 23.30 -9.94 15.43
CA PHE A 525 23.89 -8.61 15.40
C PHE A 525 23.35 -7.72 16.54
N LEU A 526 22.05 -7.74 16.78
CA LEU A 526 21.45 -6.99 17.89
C LEU A 526 21.90 -7.48 19.26
N ALA A 527 22.21 -8.77 19.39
CA ALA A 527 22.74 -9.39 20.60
C ALA A 527 24.26 -9.17 20.79
N GLY A 528 24.96 -8.57 19.80
CA GLY A 528 26.41 -8.37 19.85
C GLY A 528 27.24 -9.63 19.60
N THR A 529 26.66 -10.66 18.99
CA THR A 529 27.31 -11.95 18.69
C THR A 529 27.40 -12.25 17.18
N GLY A 530 26.98 -11.33 16.33
CA GLY A 530 27.08 -11.48 14.87
C GLY A 530 28.54 -11.42 14.39
N THR A 531 28.83 -11.98 13.24
CA THR A 531 30.17 -12.04 12.65
C THR A 531 30.17 -11.47 11.21
N GLU A 532 31.34 -11.28 10.65
CA GLU A 532 31.47 -10.86 9.25
C GLU A 532 30.92 -11.94 8.30
N GLU A 533 31.16 -13.21 8.63
CA GLU A 533 30.63 -14.36 7.89
C GLU A 533 29.09 -14.41 7.93
N ASP A 534 28.48 -13.91 9.01
CA ASP A 534 27.02 -13.77 9.09
C ASP A 534 26.48 -12.75 8.08
N LEU A 535 27.19 -11.65 7.80
CA LEU A 535 26.80 -10.68 6.76
C LEU A 535 26.86 -11.30 5.37
N ASP A 536 27.88 -12.10 5.10
CA ASP A 536 28.01 -12.80 3.83
C ASP A 536 26.91 -13.87 3.68
N LEU A 537 26.65 -14.65 4.73
CA LEU A 537 25.57 -15.64 4.77
C LEU A 537 24.18 -14.98 4.56
N MET A 538 23.97 -13.81 5.17
CA MET A 538 22.72 -13.03 4.99
C MET A 538 22.53 -12.62 3.53
N LEU A 539 23.58 -12.15 2.86
CA LEU A 539 23.53 -11.75 1.45
C LEU A 539 23.31 -12.96 0.53
N ASP A 540 23.97 -14.08 0.77
CA ASP A 540 23.81 -15.32 0.00
C ASP A 540 22.38 -15.90 0.15
N THR A 541 21.85 -15.88 1.38
CA THR A 541 20.46 -16.27 1.66
C THR A 541 19.48 -15.39 0.87
N ALA A 542 19.64 -14.07 0.96
CA ALA A 542 18.79 -13.12 0.26
C ALA A 542 18.90 -13.26 -1.27
N GLN A 543 20.09 -13.53 -1.81
CA GLN A 543 20.31 -13.77 -3.24
C GLN A 543 19.59 -15.06 -3.70
N THR A 544 19.66 -16.12 -2.91
CA THR A 544 18.91 -17.35 -3.17
C THR A 544 17.41 -17.10 -3.17
N MET A 545 16.90 -16.33 -2.18
CA MET A 545 15.51 -15.92 -2.11
C MET A 545 15.10 -15.12 -3.36
N LYS A 546 15.92 -14.16 -3.81
CA LYS A 546 15.66 -13.37 -5.03
C LYS A 546 15.48 -14.23 -6.26
N GLN A 547 16.32 -15.27 -6.42
CA GLN A 547 16.31 -16.13 -7.60
C GLN A 547 15.19 -17.17 -7.61
N THR A 548 14.67 -17.53 -6.45
CA THR A 548 13.81 -18.72 -6.30
C THR A 548 12.44 -18.44 -5.68
N SER A 549 12.21 -17.24 -5.14
CA SER A 549 10.90 -16.86 -4.59
C SER A 549 9.89 -16.54 -5.69
N LEU A 550 8.64 -16.90 -5.43
CA LEU A 550 7.53 -16.77 -6.38
C LEU A 550 7.17 -15.31 -6.71
N CYS A 551 7.29 -14.40 -5.74
CA CYS A 551 6.82 -13.02 -5.88
C CYS A 551 7.83 -12.00 -5.34
N PRO A 552 7.62 -10.69 -5.61
CA PRO A 552 8.51 -9.62 -5.17
C PRO A 552 8.76 -9.60 -3.65
N LEU A 553 7.80 -9.99 -2.80
CA LEU A 553 8.01 -10.00 -1.34
C LEU A 553 9.27 -10.79 -0.95
N GLY A 554 9.42 -12.02 -1.44
CA GLY A 554 10.61 -12.83 -1.14
C GLY A 554 11.85 -12.44 -1.95
N GLN A 555 11.71 -11.60 -2.99
CA GLN A 555 12.82 -11.15 -3.83
C GLN A 555 13.45 -9.84 -3.35
N SER A 556 12.68 -9.00 -2.64
CA SER A 556 13.06 -7.65 -2.22
C SER A 556 14.11 -7.58 -1.11
N PRO A 557 14.27 -8.55 -0.19
CA PRO A 557 15.36 -8.50 0.79
C PRO A 557 16.76 -8.39 0.17
N TYR A 558 16.99 -8.97 -1.01
CA TYR A 558 18.32 -8.94 -1.63
C TYR A 558 18.80 -7.53 -2.04
N PRO A 559 18.10 -6.75 -2.89
CA PRO A 559 18.59 -5.41 -3.26
C PRO A 559 18.69 -4.48 -2.03
N MET A 560 17.80 -4.61 -1.07
CA MET A 560 17.83 -3.84 0.17
C MET A 560 19.09 -4.17 0.99
N LEU A 561 19.35 -5.45 1.28
CA LEU A 561 20.52 -5.89 2.05
C LEU A 561 21.83 -5.60 1.30
N LYS A 562 21.86 -5.83 -0.01
CA LYS A 562 23.05 -5.52 -0.80
C LYS A 562 23.45 -4.04 -0.66
N SER A 563 22.48 -3.12 -0.88
CA SER A 563 22.75 -1.69 -0.72
C SER A 563 23.10 -1.31 0.73
N ALA A 564 22.48 -1.95 1.72
CA ALA A 564 22.83 -1.75 3.12
C ALA A 564 24.28 -2.16 3.41
N LEU A 565 24.73 -3.30 2.92
CA LEU A 565 26.09 -3.76 3.12
C LEU A 565 27.12 -2.95 2.31
N ASP A 566 26.75 -2.46 1.12
CA ASP A 566 27.63 -1.59 0.33
C ASP A 566 27.93 -0.25 1.07
N TYR A 567 26.97 0.29 1.84
CA TYR A 567 27.14 1.57 2.56
C TYR A 567 27.49 1.42 4.05
N PHE A 568 27.07 0.35 4.72
CA PHE A 568 27.05 0.28 6.19
C PHE A 568 27.75 -0.95 6.78
N ARG A 569 28.48 -1.76 6.00
CA ARG A 569 29.14 -2.98 6.50
C ARG A 569 30.00 -2.70 7.73
N ASP A 570 30.88 -1.70 7.65
CA ASP A 570 31.77 -1.32 8.76
C ASP A 570 30.99 -0.79 9.98
N GLN A 571 29.91 -0.03 9.74
CA GLN A 571 29.05 0.47 10.80
C GLN A 571 28.33 -0.67 11.51
N LEU A 572 27.79 -1.65 10.80
CA LEU A 572 27.15 -2.84 11.36
C LEU A 572 28.12 -3.65 12.24
N LEU A 573 29.34 -3.86 11.78
CA LEU A 573 30.38 -4.53 12.57
C LEU A 573 30.79 -3.72 13.80
N ALA A 574 30.83 -2.39 13.73
CA ALA A 574 31.15 -1.52 14.85
C ALA A 574 30.02 -1.39 15.88
N GLU A 575 28.77 -1.49 15.48
CA GLU A 575 27.60 -1.42 16.37
C GLU A 575 27.52 -2.60 17.32
N GLN A 576 28.05 -3.77 16.95
CA GLN A 576 28.12 -4.96 17.79
C GLN A 576 28.98 -4.75 19.03
N ILE A 577 30.11 -4.05 18.89
CA ILE A 577 31.08 -3.83 19.98
C ILE A 577 30.48 -2.99 21.12
N LYS A 578 29.51 -2.15 20.80
CA LYS A 578 28.80 -1.27 21.75
C LYS A 578 27.53 -1.90 22.36
N GLY A 579 27.00 -2.96 21.78
CA GLY A 579 25.75 -3.61 22.20
C GLY A 579 25.85 -4.41 23.51
N GLY A 580 27.05 -4.72 23.97
CA GLY A 580 27.30 -5.41 25.25
C GLY A 580 27.08 -4.56 26.50
N GLU A 581 26.96 -3.24 26.41
CA GLU A 581 26.88 -2.32 27.54
C GLU A 581 25.51 -1.66 27.77
N GLY A 582 24.48 -1.97 26.99
CA GLY A 582 23.24 -1.18 26.98
C GLY A 582 21.92 -1.94 26.99
N ARG A 583 21.80 -3.08 27.68
CA ARG A 583 20.52 -3.70 28.05
C ARG A 583 20.55 -4.17 29.50
N SER A 584 20.34 -3.24 30.43
CA SER A 584 19.88 -3.53 31.79
C SER A 584 18.47 -2.96 31.95
#